data_5bbe6399d049483d23e79c483bdcd02f
#
_entry.id   5bbe6399d049483d23e79c483bdcd02f
#
_cell.length_a   1.000
_cell.length_b   1.000
_cell.length_c   1.000
_cell.angle_alpha   90.00
_cell.angle_beta   90.00
_cell.angle_gamma   90.00
#
_symmetry.space_group_name_H-M   'P 1'
#
loop_
_entity.id
_entity.type
_entity.pdbx_description
1 polymer ?
#
loop_
_entity_poly.entity_id
_entity_poly.type
_entity_poly.pdbx_seq_one_letter_code
_entity_poly.pdbx_strand_id
1 'polypeptide(L)'
;QVSDGASVVSVYPGVRVALVAVQRRLGADGGVVMEGRDIGTVVFPDAEIKVFLDASLDERARRRFEELRARGAGADLESVRRAEEERDRRDRTRSHSPLRAASDAVVIDSTGIPADEVAARIVQLVQRRLRA
;
A
#
# COMPACT_ATOMS: atom_id res chain seq x y z
N GLN A 1 8.62 -0.91 14.63
CA GLN A 1 8.73 0.34 13.88
C GLN A 1 7.34 0.78 13.39
N VAL A 2 7.18 2.03 12.88
CA VAL A 2 5.84 2.62 12.66
C VAL A 2 4.94 1.75 11.75
N SER A 3 5.44 1.28 10.60
CA SER A 3 4.64 0.47 9.68
C SER A 3 4.26 -0.92 10.20
N ASP A 4 5.12 -1.53 11.04
CA ASP A 4 4.80 -2.80 11.68
C ASP A 4 3.77 -2.59 12.80
N GLY A 5 3.95 -1.54 13.60
CA GLY A 5 2.97 -1.13 14.60
C GLY A 5 1.61 -0.82 13.98
N ALA A 6 1.58 -0.11 12.83
CA ALA A 6 0.35 0.16 12.10
C ALA A 6 -0.34 -1.13 11.63
N SER A 7 0.41 -2.10 11.10
CA SER A 7 -0.17 -3.40 10.70
C SER A 7 -0.74 -4.16 11.90
N VAL A 8 -0.05 -4.16 13.04
CA VAL A 8 -0.51 -4.83 14.27
C VAL A 8 -1.79 -4.19 14.83
N VAL A 9 -1.84 -2.85 14.95
CA VAL A 9 -3.04 -2.19 15.51
C VAL A 9 -4.22 -2.17 14.54
N SER A 10 -3.96 -2.32 13.24
CA SER A 10 -5.00 -2.31 12.20
C SER A 10 -5.93 -3.52 12.23
N VAL A 11 -5.64 -4.55 13.02
CA VAL A 11 -6.54 -5.69 13.21
C VAL A 11 -7.72 -5.35 14.12
N TYR A 12 -7.61 -4.28 14.91
CA TYR A 12 -8.68 -3.86 15.83
C TYR A 12 -9.76 -3.04 15.09
N PRO A 13 -11.04 -3.48 15.07
CA PRO A 13 -12.08 -2.80 14.31
C PRO A 13 -12.29 -1.33 14.70
N GLY A 14 -12.25 -1.00 16.00
CA GLY A 14 -12.41 0.37 16.48
C GLY A 14 -11.32 1.32 15.98
N VAL A 15 -10.07 0.86 15.93
CA VAL A 15 -8.95 1.63 15.38
C VAL A 15 -9.18 1.89 13.89
N ARG A 16 -9.62 0.88 13.16
CA ARG A 16 -9.90 1.03 11.72
C ARG A 16 -11.01 2.01 11.44
N VAL A 17 -12.13 1.92 12.15
CA VAL A 17 -13.26 2.86 12.01
C VAL A 17 -12.79 4.30 12.21
N ALA A 18 -12.03 4.56 13.27
CA ALA A 18 -11.50 5.89 13.56
C ALA A 18 -10.55 6.38 12.45
N LEU A 19 -9.62 5.53 11.98
CA LEU A 19 -8.67 5.89 10.92
C LEU A 19 -9.36 6.13 9.59
N VAL A 20 -10.31 5.30 9.19
CA VAL A 20 -11.10 5.49 7.95
C VAL A 20 -11.84 6.82 7.99
N ALA A 21 -12.45 7.19 9.14
CA ALA A 21 -13.13 8.47 9.28
C ALA A 21 -12.17 9.67 9.11
N VAL A 22 -10.95 9.58 9.66
CA VAL A 22 -9.92 10.61 9.48
C VAL A 22 -9.47 10.69 8.02
N GLN A 23 -9.17 9.56 7.38
CA GLN A 23 -8.74 9.51 5.99
C GLN A 23 -9.78 10.08 5.03
N ARG A 24 -11.07 9.76 5.23
CA ARG A 24 -12.17 10.30 4.44
C ARG A 24 -12.30 11.82 4.57
N ARG A 25 -12.10 12.38 5.77
CA ARG A 25 -12.08 13.83 5.96
C ARG A 25 -10.92 14.49 5.23
N LEU A 26 -9.73 13.89 5.25
CA LEU A 26 -8.55 14.42 4.56
C LEU A 26 -8.71 14.46 3.04
N GLY A 27 -9.51 13.57 2.47
CA GLY A 27 -9.75 13.51 1.03
C GLY A 27 -11.11 14.05 0.59
N ALA A 28 -11.90 14.69 1.49
CA ALA A 28 -13.27 15.11 1.20
C ALA A 28 -13.37 16.11 0.05
N ASP A 29 -12.40 17.01 -0.07
CA ASP A 29 -12.35 18.06 -1.09
C ASP A 29 -11.69 17.60 -2.41
N GLY A 30 -11.32 16.34 -2.51
CA GLY A 30 -10.59 15.81 -3.67
C GLY A 30 -9.13 16.29 -3.79
N GLY A 31 -8.53 16.07 -4.95
CA GLY A 31 -7.16 16.53 -5.24
C GLY A 31 -6.08 15.87 -4.37
N VAL A 32 -6.33 14.67 -3.85
CA VAL A 32 -5.41 13.95 -2.98
C VAL A 32 -4.89 12.67 -3.64
N VAL A 33 -3.66 12.31 -3.29
CA VAL A 33 -3.10 10.99 -3.54
C VAL A 33 -2.93 10.31 -2.19
N MET A 34 -3.52 9.15 -2.02
CA MET A 34 -3.49 8.43 -0.76
C MET A 34 -3.04 6.98 -0.98
N GLU A 35 -2.14 6.51 -0.13
CA GLU A 35 -1.66 5.13 -0.15
C GLU A 35 -2.12 4.35 1.07
N GLY A 36 -2.26 3.04 0.94
CA GLY A 36 -2.62 2.13 2.02
C GLY A 36 -3.03 0.76 1.52
N ARG A 37 -3.56 -0.06 2.42
CA ARG A 37 -3.91 -1.45 2.14
C ARG A 37 -5.35 -1.62 1.64
N ASP A 38 -6.20 -0.67 1.95
CA ASP A 38 -7.65 -0.73 1.68
C ASP A 38 -8.23 0.62 1.22
N ILE A 39 -7.37 1.51 0.72
CA ILE A 39 -7.79 2.85 0.29
C ILE A 39 -8.86 2.75 -0.81
N GLY A 40 -8.61 1.99 -1.87
CA GLY A 40 -9.53 1.86 -2.99
C GLY A 40 -10.68 0.87 -2.78
N THR A 41 -10.71 0.13 -1.65
CA THR A 41 -11.78 -0.84 -1.36
C THR A 41 -12.69 -0.41 -0.22
N VAL A 42 -12.19 0.40 0.72
CA VAL A 42 -12.92 0.77 1.94
C VAL A 42 -12.94 2.27 2.17
N VAL A 43 -11.79 2.96 2.06
CA VAL A 43 -11.70 4.38 2.38
C VAL A 43 -12.36 5.22 1.29
N PHE A 44 -11.93 5.04 0.03
CA PHE A 44 -12.44 5.71 -1.17
C PHE A 44 -12.83 4.68 -2.24
N PRO A 45 -13.92 3.93 -2.05
CA PRO A 45 -14.36 2.93 -3.03
C PRO A 45 -14.79 3.57 -4.37
N ASP A 46 -15.13 4.86 -4.36
CA ASP A 46 -15.53 5.61 -5.53
C ASP A 46 -14.43 6.52 -6.11
N ALA A 47 -13.16 6.31 -5.69
CA ALA A 47 -12.02 7.06 -6.23
C ALA A 47 -11.95 6.89 -7.76
N GLU A 48 -11.71 7.99 -8.47
CA GLU A 48 -11.67 8.03 -9.93
C GLU A 48 -10.55 7.18 -10.53
N ILE A 49 -9.44 7.07 -9.79
CA ILE A 49 -8.26 6.28 -10.19
C ILE A 49 -7.82 5.44 -9.00
N LYS A 50 -7.78 4.14 -9.22
CA LYS A 50 -7.30 3.17 -8.26
C LYS A 50 -6.15 2.37 -8.86
N VAL A 51 -5.05 2.35 -8.18
CA VAL A 51 -3.88 1.54 -8.54
C VAL A 51 -3.62 0.54 -7.43
N PHE A 52 -3.54 -0.73 -7.79
CA PHE A 52 -3.03 -1.77 -6.91
C PHE A 52 -1.58 -2.03 -7.30
N LEU A 53 -0.67 -1.50 -6.50
CA LEU A 53 0.76 -1.67 -6.70
C LEU A 53 1.22 -2.96 -6.01
N ASP A 54 1.75 -3.88 -6.77
CA ASP A 54 2.28 -5.16 -6.28
C ASP A 54 3.76 -5.32 -6.66
N ALA A 55 4.42 -6.24 -6.01
CA ALA A 55 5.74 -6.74 -6.36
C ALA A 55 5.93 -8.12 -5.72
N SER A 56 6.84 -8.94 -6.26
CA SER A 56 7.20 -10.20 -5.65
C SER A 56 7.68 -10.03 -4.19
N LEU A 57 7.47 -11.03 -3.35
CA LEU A 57 7.92 -10.99 -1.95
C LEU A 57 9.43 -10.71 -1.86
N ASP A 58 10.22 -11.34 -2.71
CA ASP A 58 11.68 -11.19 -2.72
C ASP A 58 12.09 -9.75 -3.10
N GLU A 59 11.41 -9.14 -4.07
CA GLU A 59 11.67 -7.76 -4.45
C GLU A 59 11.30 -6.78 -3.33
N ARG A 60 10.16 -6.98 -2.64
CA ARG A 60 9.76 -6.15 -1.50
C ARG A 60 10.72 -6.30 -0.32
N ALA A 61 11.15 -7.53 -0.04
CA ALA A 61 12.15 -7.81 1.00
C ALA A 61 13.50 -7.14 0.67
N ARG A 62 13.94 -7.21 -0.59
CA ARG A 62 15.17 -6.56 -1.05
C ARG A 62 15.09 -5.04 -0.85
N ARG A 63 14.01 -4.39 -1.33
CA ARG A 63 13.81 -2.94 -1.16
C ARG A 63 13.81 -2.55 0.31
N ARG A 64 13.11 -3.30 1.14
CA ARG A 64 13.04 -3.03 2.58
C ARG A 64 14.39 -3.23 3.26
N PHE A 65 15.14 -4.23 2.88
CA PHE A 65 16.49 -4.48 3.39
C PHE A 65 17.43 -3.32 3.04
N GLU A 66 17.41 -2.84 1.80
CA GLU A 66 18.22 -1.70 1.37
C GLU A 66 17.85 -0.41 2.14
N GLU A 67 16.57 -0.16 2.35
CA GLU A 67 16.09 0.96 3.17
C GLU A 67 16.61 0.88 4.61
N LEU A 68 16.55 -0.29 5.24
CA LEU A 68 17.04 -0.50 6.59
C LEU A 68 18.55 -0.31 6.68
N ARG A 69 19.29 -0.82 5.70
CA ARG A 69 20.74 -0.60 5.61
C ARG A 69 21.10 0.87 5.48
N ALA A 70 20.41 1.60 4.63
CA ALA A 70 20.63 3.04 4.45
C ALA A 70 20.37 3.85 5.72
N ARG A 71 19.50 3.34 6.61
CA ARG A 71 19.22 3.94 7.93
C ARG A 71 20.16 3.44 9.04
N GLY A 72 21.17 2.65 8.71
CA GLY A 72 22.11 2.09 9.69
C GLY A 72 21.50 1.00 10.59
N ALA A 73 20.35 0.43 10.23
CA ALA A 73 19.75 -0.66 10.98
C ALA A 73 20.44 -1.98 10.61
N GLY A 74 20.95 -2.70 11.60
CA GLY A 74 21.46 -4.07 11.44
C GLY A 74 20.30 -5.01 11.18
N ALA A 75 20.12 -5.44 9.94
CA ALA A 75 19.13 -6.45 9.55
C ALA A 75 19.77 -7.40 8.55
N ASP A 76 19.31 -8.65 8.51
CA ASP A 76 19.64 -9.59 7.46
C ASP A 76 18.43 -9.75 6.52
N LEU A 77 18.71 -10.09 5.26
CA LEU A 77 17.69 -10.17 4.22
C LEU A 77 16.63 -11.23 4.53
N GLU A 78 17.03 -12.36 5.10
CA GLU A 78 16.10 -13.45 5.39
C GLU A 78 15.10 -13.08 6.50
N SER A 79 15.55 -12.40 7.56
CA SER A 79 14.65 -11.92 8.60
C SER A 79 13.70 -10.83 8.08
N VAL A 80 14.18 -9.96 7.20
CA VAL A 80 13.32 -8.96 6.53
C VAL A 80 12.28 -9.64 5.65
N ARG A 81 12.66 -10.67 4.87
CA ARG A 81 11.76 -11.45 4.03
C ARG A 81 10.64 -12.11 4.82
N ARG A 82 11.00 -12.77 5.94
CA ARG A 82 10.01 -13.39 6.86
C ARG A 82 9.06 -12.37 7.46
N ALA A 83 9.55 -11.21 7.83
CA ALA A 83 8.72 -10.13 8.36
C ALA A 83 7.71 -9.59 7.31
N GLU A 84 8.14 -9.44 6.06
CA GLU A 84 7.25 -9.05 4.96
C GLU A 84 6.19 -10.13 4.67
N GLU A 85 6.57 -11.40 4.64
CA GLU A 85 5.66 -12.53 4.44
C GLU A 85 4.59 -12.61 5.54
N GLU A 86 5.00 -12.47 6.81
CA GLU A 86 4.08 -12.47 7.95
C GLU A 86 3.14 -11.26 7.93
N ARG A 87 3.64 -10.11 7.51
CA ARG A 87 2.82 -8.91 7.33
C ARG A 87 1.79 -9.10 6.23
N ASP A 88 2.19 -9.65 5.08
CA ASP A 88 1.26 -9.95 3.98
C ASP A 88 0.17 -10.92 4.41
N ARG A 89 0.55 -11.97 5.12
CA ARG A 89 -0.40 -12.92 5.67
C ARG A 89 -1.42 -12.23 6.56
N ARG A 90 -0.97 -11.39 7.49
CA ARG A 90 -1.84 -10.59 8.39
C ARG A 90 -2.77 -9.68 7.61
N ASP A 91 -2.22 -8.91 6.67
CA ASP A 91 -2.99 -7.92 5.90
C ASP A 91 -4.03 -8.59 4.98
N ARG A 92 -3.74 -9.79 4.44
CA ARG A 92 -4.65 -10.53 3.56
C ARG A 92 -5.72 -11.32 4.33
N THR A 93 -5.41 -11.82 5.52
CA THR A 93 -6.30 -12.73 6.28
C THR A 93 -7.12 -12.02 7.35
N ARG A 94 -6.90 -10.74 7.60
CA ARG A 94 -7.69 -10.01 8.59
C ARG A 94 -9.17 -9.97 8.19
N SER A 95 -10.06 -10.10 9.17
CA SER A 95 -11.51 -10.15 8.97
C SER A 95 -12.11 -8.83 8.46
N HIS A 96 -11.46 -7.70 8.78
CA HIS A 96 -11.92 -6.37 8.38
C HIS A 96 -10.93 -5.73 7.40
N SER A 97 -11.43 -5.31 6.24
CA SER A 97 -10.65 -4.63 5.20
C SER A 97 -9.38 -5.41 4.79
N PRO A 98 -9.48 -6.66 4.34
CA PRO A 98 -8.33 -7.43 3.90
C PRO A 98 -7.64 -6.73 2.72
N LEU A 99 -6.32 -6.92 2.61
CA LEU A 99 -5.55 -6.45 1.45
C LEU A 99 -6.00 -7.17 0.19
N ARG A 100 -6.63 -6.45 -0.71
CA ARG A 100 -7.05 -6.92 -2.03
C ARG A 100 -7.15 -5.77 -3.01
N ALA A 101 -6.97 -6.06 -4.30
CA ALA A 101 -7.25 -5.09 -5.35
C ALA A 101 -8.75 -4.78 -5.39
N ALA A 102 -9.13 -3.52 -5.60
CA ALA A 102 -10.49 -3.18 -5.98
C ALA A 102 -10.76 -3.73 -7.39
N SER A 103 -12.01 -4.08 -7.68
CA SER A 103 -12.40 -4.70 -8.97
C SER A 103 -12.12 -3.80 -10.18
N ASP A 104 -12.08 -2.49 -9.97
CA ASP A 104 -11.79 -1.45 -10.96
C ASP A 104 -10.37 -0.86 -10.83
N ALA A 105 -9.51 -1.46 -10.02
CA ALA A 105 -8.13 -1.02 -9.88
C ALA A 105 -7.25 -1.50 -11.05
N VAL A 106 -6.39 -0.61 -11.51
CA VAL A 106 -5.30 -0.99 -12.41
C VAL A 106 -4.19 -1.65 -11.58
N VAL A 107 -3.89 -2.90 -11.88
CA VAL A 107 -2.80 -3.63 -11.21
C VAL A 107 -1.48 -3.30 -11.89
N ILE A 108 -0.50 -2.86 -11.12
CA ILE A 108 0.88 -2.63 -11.58
C ILE A 108 1.80 -3.55 -10.81
N ASP A 109 2.39 -4.51 -11.48
CA ASP A 109 3.53 -5.28 -10.93
C ASP A 109 4.80 -4.44 -11.10
N SER A 110 5.38 -4.05 -9.98
CA SER A 110 6.59 -3.23 -9.93
C SER A 110 7.87 -4.04 -9.72
N THR A 111 7.81 -5.39 -9.83
CA THR A 111 8.98 -6.27 -9.67
C THR A 111 10.05 -5.89 -10.69
N GLY A 112 11.25 -5.54 -10.20
CA GLY A 112 12.37 -5.12 -11.04
C GLY A 112 12.20 -3.77 -11.74
N ILE A 113 11.15 -3.01 -11.46
CA ILE A 113 10.90 -1.71 -12.08
C ILE A 113 11.35 -0.59 -11.12
N PRO A 114 12.13 0.40 -11.59
CA PRO A 114 12.51 1.57 -10.81
C PRO A 114 11.30 2.41 -10.35
N ALA A 115 11.41 3.06 -9.20
CA ALA A 115 10.30 3.81 -8.61
C ALA A 115 9.83 4.98 -9.49
N ASP A 116 10.73 5.65 -10.18
CA ASP A 116 10.43 6.75 -11.11
C ASP A 116 9.64 6.27 -12.34
N GLU A 117 9.94 5.08 -12.85
CA GLU A 117 9.17 4.46 -13.93
C GLU A 117 7.76 4.07 -13.47
N VAL A 118 7.63 3.51 -12.27
CA VAL A 118 6.32 3.23 -11.67
C VAL A 118 5.52 4.52 -11.51
N ALA A 119 6.13 5.57 -10.99
CA ALA A 119 5.50 6.88 -10.84
C ALA A 119 5.05 7.44 -12.20
N ALA A 120 5.88 7.35 -13.25
CA ALA A 120 5.52 7.78 -14.58
C ALA A 120 4.31 7.03 -15.14
N ARG A 121 4.21 5.73 -14.94
CA ARG A 121 3.04 4.90 -15.32
C ARG A 121 1.76 5.38 -14.61
N ILE A 122 1.84 5.68 -13.31
CA ILE A 122 0.71 6.20 -12.54
C ILE A 122 0.29 7.58 -13.06
N VAL A 123 1.23 8.47 -13.29
CA VAL A 123 0.96 9.81 -13.86
C VAL A 123 0.27 9.70 -15.23
N GLN A 124 0.70 8.77 -16.08
CA GLN A 124 0.03 8.55 -17.38
C GLN A 124 -1.41 8.08 -17.23
N LEU A 125 -1.72 7.22 -16.23
CA LEU A 125 -3.10 6.81 -15.93
C LEU A 125 -3.95 8.01 -15.54
N VAL A 126 -3.43 8.87 -14.65
CA VAL A 126 -4.11 10.12 -14.24
C VAL A 126 -4.38 11.02 -15.44
N GLN A 127 -3.37 11.26 -16.27
CA GLN A 127 -3.49 12.13 -17.46
C GLN A 127 -4.52 11.60 -18.46
N ARG A 128 -4.58 10.29 -18.67
CA ARG A 128 -5.60 9.68 -19.56
C ARG A 128 -7.00 9.88 -18.99
N ARG A 129 -7.18 9.75 -17.69
CA ARG A 129 -8.48 9.94 -17.04
C ARG A 129 -8.97 11.38 -17.11
N LEU A 130 -8.06 12.36 -16.93
CA LEU A 130 -8.39 13.79 -17.00
C LEU A 130 -8.73 14.26 -18.43
N ARG A 131 -8.39 13.49 -19.45
CA ARG A 131 -8.69 13.81 -20.87
C ARG A 131 -9.95 13.11 -21.40
N ALA A 132 -10.47 12.16 -20.65
CA ALA A 132 -11.65 11.36 -21.02
C ALA A 132 -12.94 12.02 -20.54
#